data_2f52acbaaa3b02be5792b0f5b339c12d
#
_entry.id   2f52acbaaa3b02be5792b0f5b339c12d
#
_cell.length_a   1.000
_cell.length_b   1.000
_cell.length_c   1.000
_cell.angle_alpha   90.00
_cell.angle_beta   90.00
_cell.angle_gamma   90.00
#
_symmetry.space_group_name_H-M   'P 1'
#
loop_
_entity.id
_entity.type
_entity.pdbx_description
1 polymer ?
#
loop_
_entity_poly.entity_id
_entity_poly.type
_entity_poly.pdbx_seq_one_letter_code
_entity_poly.pdbx_strand_id
1 'polypeptide(L)'
;MHRRSFLLFAAAGTIGLSQRTVGAQAQDHVPYGQTRLGLSDDTRDGTLFVPKSYKPGTPMPLVIMLHGFSGWGDNQRRLFDLAEELGFILLAPESRDITWGKEAPGFDDDVRYIGAAFRHVGSLVNIDFDRVALGGQSDGAGYALTMGLAYGDTFNHLIVLAGGGLIEPLRRRGTPKIFVAHGVKDTTMPIDVSGRKNVEQLKKDGYDVTYREHDGGHGTPAEITREAMRWFLGKAAPK
;
A
#
# COMPACT_ATOMS: atom_id res chain seq x y z
N MET A 1 -13.52 -16.90 -0.86
CA MET A 1 -13.96 -17.11 0.52
C MET A 1 -12.79 -17.10 1.53
N HIS A 2 -11.71 -16.27 1.36
CA HIS A 2 -10.50 -16.35 2.22
C HIS A 2 -9.86 -14.98 2.54
N ARG A 3 -10.65 -13.89 2.50
CA ARG A 3 -10.17 -12.52 2.78
C ARG A 3 -10.08 -12.15 4.27
N ARG A 4 -10.35 -13.09 5.16
CA ARG A 4 -10.33 -12.87 6.63
C ARG A 4 -9.00 -13.19 7.30
N SER A 5 -8.00 -13.71 6.58
CA SER A 5 -6.77 -14.26 7.19
C SER A 5 -5.81 -13.20 7.74
N PHE A 6 -5.81 -11.98 7.20
CA PHE A 6 -4.95 -10.90 7.71
C PHE A 6 -5.38 -10.40 9.10
N LEU A 7 -6.65 -10.57 9.44
CA LEU A 7 -7.21 -10.17 10.75
C LEU A 7 -6.89 -11.16 11.87
N LEU A 8 -6.39 -12.38 11.58
CA LEU A 8 -6.25 -13.47 12.54
C LEU A 8 -4.83 -13.65 13.12
N PHE A 9 -3.83 -12.88 12.68
CA PHE A 9 -2.43 -13.10 13.10
C PHE A 9 -2.04 -12.47 14.44
N ALA A 10 -2.96 -11.93 15.23
CA ALA A 10 -2.64 -11.28 16.50
C ALA A 10 -3.31 -11.88 17.74
N ALA A 11 -3.83 -13.11 17.70
CA ALA A 11 -4.42 -13.70 18.90
C ALA A 11 -4.29 -15.23 18.93
N ALA A 12 -3.20 -15.73 19.52
CA ALA A 12 -3.19 -17.01 20.19
C ALA A 12 -3.69 -16.78 21.61
N GLY A 13 -5.01 -16.72 21.78
CA GLY A 13 -5.68 -16.61 23.07
C GLY A 13 -7.14 -16.93 22.87
N THR A 14 -7.57 -18.11 23.32
CA THR A 14 -8.96 -18.56 23.31
C THR A 14 -9.82 -17.68 24.21
N ILE A 15 -10.57 -16.75 23.63
CA ILE A 15 -11.70 -16.09 24.30
C ILE A 15 -12.91 -16.22 23.38
N GLY A 16 -13.95 -16.86 23.91
CA GLY A 16 -15.22 -17.06 23.21
C GLY A 16 -15.83 -15.74 22.75
N LEU A 17 -15.96 -15.57 21.44
CA LEU A 17 -16.63 -14.44 20.80
C LEU A 17 -18.12 -14.73 20.72
N SER A 18 -18.88 -14.19 21.66
CA SER A 18 -20.29 -13.88 21.44
C SER A 18 -20.37 -12.99 20.21
N GLN A 19 -21.19 -13.37 19.21
CA GLN A 19 -21.54 -12.52 18.06
C GLN A 19 -22.31 -11.31 18.57
N ARG A 20 -21.59 -10.28 19.03
CA ARG A 20 -22.16 -8.94 19.06
C ARG A 20 -22.01 -8.37 17.67
N THR A 21 -23.11 -8.16 17.00
CA THR A 21 -23.28 -7.23 15.89
C THR A 21 -22.55 -5.95 16.26
N VAL A 22 -21.41 -5.68 15.61
CA VAL A 22 -20.77 -4.38 15.64
C VAL A 22 -21.66 -3.48 14.80
N GLY A 23 -22.73 -3.01 15.45
CA GLY A 23 -23.72 -2.13 14.87
C GLY A 23 -23.26 -0.68 14.95
N ALA A 24 -23.33 -0.02 13.84
CA ALA A 24 -23.88 1.34 13.60
C ALA A 24 -23.45 2.53 14.50
N GLN A 25 -22.41 2.48 15.34
CA GLN A 25 -22.07 3.62 16.21
C GLN A 25 -20.71 4.31 15.92
N ALA A 26 -19.91 3.82 14.95
CA ALA A 26 -18.63 4.45 14.60
C ALA A 26 -18.71 5.43 13.40
N GLN A 27 -19.92 5.74 12.89
CA GLN A 27 -20.07 6.51 11.64
C GLN A 27 -20.30 8.03 11.85
N ASP A 28 -20.36 8.52 13.07
CA ASP A 28 -20.68 9.94 13.31
C ASP A 28 -19.50 10.90 13.12
N HIS A 29 -18.28 10.40 12.91
CA HIS A 29 -17.12 11.26 12.71
C HIS A 29 -16.11 10.69 11.70
N VAL A 30 -16.43 10.85 10.41
CA VAL A 30 -15.47 10.53 9.34
C VAL A 30 -14.32 11.53 9.37
N PRO A 31 -13.05 11.10 9.44
CA PRO A 31 -11.91 12.00 9.45
C PRO A 31 -11.58 12.49 8.03
N TYR A 32 -12.45 13.34 7.45
CA TYR A 32 -12.21 13.89 6.12
C TYR A 32 -10.94 14.72 6.04
N GLY A 33 -10.26 14.65 4.89
CA GLY A 33 -8.98 15.30 4.67
C GLY A 33 -7.83 14.52 5.29
N GLN A 34 -6.77 15.24 5.60
CA GLN A 34 -5.55 14.67 6.19
C GLN A 34 -5.66 14.61 7.71
N THR A 35 -5.45 13.44 8.28
CA THR A 35 -5.40 13.21 9.74
C THR A 35 -4.21 12.32 10.09
N ARG A 36 -3.67 12.50 11.29
CA ARG A 36 -2.69 11.58 11.85
C ARG A 36 -3.39 10.27 12.25
N LEU A 37 -2.70 9.12 12.17
CA LEU A 37 -3.29 7.83 12.55
C LEU A 37 -3.57 7.74 14.05
N GLY A 38 -2.69 8.28 14.90
CA GLY A 38 -2.85 8.23 16.36
C GLY A 38 -2.66 6.82 16.94
N LEU A 39 -1.86 5.98 16.30
CA LEU A 39 -1.58 4.61 16.73
C LEU A 39 -0.25 4.47 17.46
N SER A 40 0.58 5.52 17.43
CA SER A 40 1.87 5.57 18.08
C SER A 40 2.05 6.91 18.77
N ASP A 41 2.52 6.89 20.01
CA ASP A 41 2.92 8.08 20.76
C ASP A 41 4.27 8.63 20.28
N ASP A 42 5.01 7.81 19.51
CA ASP A 42 6.26 8.21 18.88
C ASP A 42 6.05 9.22 17.76
N THR A 43 7.15 9.85 17.34
CA THR A 43 7.17 10.77 16.20
C THR A 43 6.78 10.05 14.90
N ARG A 44 7.03 8.73 14.80
CA ARG A 44 6.70 7.89 13.64
C ARG A 44 5.34 7.21 13.85
N ASP A 45 4.35 7.70 13.12
CA ASP A 45 2.98 7.19 13.16
C ASP A 45 2.45 6.98 11.74
N GLY A 46 2.06 8.02 11.07
CA GLY A 46 1.56 7.99 9.70
C GLY A 46 0.33 8.87 9.51
N THR A 47 -0.12 8.90 8.28
CA THR A 47 -1.20 9.78 7.82
C THR A 47 -2.30 8.98 7.14
N LEU A 48 -3.54 9.31 7.48
CA LEU A 48 -4.74 8.93 6.76
C LEU A 48 -5.26 10.14 5.98
N PHE A 49 -5.65 9.93 4.73
CA PHE A 49 -6.39 10.91 3.94
C PHE A 49 -7.71 10.30 3.46
N VAL A 50 -8.82 10.91 3.83
CA VAL A 50 -10.17 10.54 3.38
C VAL A 50 -10.71 11.65 2.47
N PRO A 51 -10.97 11.40 1.17
CA PRO A 51 -11.44 12.44 0.26
C PRO A 51 -12.87 12.87 0.60
N LYS A 52 -13.22 14.11 0.27
CA LYS A 52 -14.57 14.67 0.48
C LYS A 52 -15.67 13.90 -0.26
N SER A 53 -15.27 13.18 -1.33
CA SER A 53 -16.19 12.33 -2.10
C SER A 53 -16.58 11.04 -1.38
N TYR A 54 -15.89 10.66 -0.28
CA TYR A 54 -16.25 9.50 0.52
C TYR A 54 -17.65 9.67 1.13
N LYS A 55 -18.44 8.60 1.11
CA LYS A 55 -19.77 8.56 1.72
C LYS A 55 -19.83 7.42 2.74
N PRO A 56 -20.17 7.69 4.00
CA PRO A 56 -20.38 6.65 5.01
C PRO A 56 -21.31 5.55 4.49
N GLY A 57 -20.96 4.30 4.78
CA GLY A 57 -21.73 3.14 4.31
C GLY A 57 -21.41 2.70 2.87
N THR A 58 -20.67 3.50 2.08
CA THR A 58 -20.29 3.13 0.71
C THR A 58 -18.83 2.71 0.69
N PRO A 59 -18.49 1.46 0.28
CA PRO A 59 -17.11 1.04 0.19
C PRO A 59 -16.31 1.86 -0.82
N MET A 60 -15.09 2.29 -0.41
CA MET A 60 -14.18 3.06 -1.25
C MET A 60 -12.82 2.36 -1.36
N PRO A 61 -12.16 2.38 -2.55
CA PRO A 61 -10.82 1.83 -2.73
C PRO A 61 -9.81 2.41 -1.75
N LEU A 62 -8.85 1.59 -1.30
CA LEU A 62 -7.77 2.00 -0.42
C LEU A 62 -6.42 1.82 -1.09
N VAL A 63 -5.59 2.85 -1.05
CA VAL A 63 -4.16 2.80 -1.37
C VAL A 63 -3.36 2.94 -0.09
N ILE A 64 -2.49 1.97 0.20
CA ILE A 64 -1.48 2.07 1.25
C ILE A 64 -0.16 2.39 0.56
N MET A 65 0.47 3.53 0.89
CA MET A 65 1.66 4.00 0.19
C MET A 65 2.84 4.20 1.14
N LEU A 66 3.89 3.43 0.94
CA LEU A 66 5.08 3.39 1.77
C LEU A 66 6.12 4.42 1.27
N HIS A 67 6.71 5.18 2.21
CA HIS A 67 7.75 6.17 1.90
C HIS A 67 9.08 5.52 1.53
N GLY A 68 9.98 6.27 0.89
CA GLY A 68 11.37 5.87 0.65
C GLY A 68 12.22 5.96 1.91
N PHE A 69 13.52 5.62 1.80
CA PHE A 69 14.48 5.71 2.90
C PHE A 69 14.42 7.06 3.60
N SER A 70 14.46 7.07 4.93
CA SER A 70 14.36 8.24 5.81
C SER A 70 13.12 9.13 5.58
N GLY A 71 12.09 8.62 4.89
CA GLY A 71 10.86 9.37 4.61
C GLY A 71 9.86 9.34 5.77
N TRP A 72 8.75 10.03 5.56
CA TRP A 72 7.62 10.19 6.47
C TRP A 72 6.31 10.01 5.71
N GLY A 73 5.20 9.78 6.40
CA GLY A 73 3.88 9.72 5.81
C GLY A 73 3.52 10.97 5.00
N ASP A 74 3.92 12.13 5.47
CA ASP A 74 3.74 13.42 4.81
C ASP A 74 4.48 13.55 3.46
N ASN A 75 5.49 12.73 3.17
CA ASN A 75 6.10 12.68 1.84
C ASN A 75 5.12 12.27 0.74
N GLN A 76 3.98 11.70 1.12
CA GLN A 76 2.92 11.28 0.21
C GLN A 76 1.90 12.38 -0.12
N ARG A 77 2.15 13.65 0.25
CA ARG A 77 1.22 14.79 -0.01
C ARG A 77 0.76 14.90 -1.46
N ARG A 78 1.62 14.58 -2.42
CA ARG A 78 1.25 14.58 -3.84
C ARG A 78 0.11 13.60 -4.16
N LEU A 79 -0.05 12.55 -3.37
CA LEU A 79 -1.13 11.59 -3.54
C LEU A 79 -2.44 12.06 -2.90
N PHE A 80 -2.43 13.04 -1.99
CA PHE A 80 -3.66 13.59 -1.40
C PHE A 80 -4.53 14.26 -2.47
N ASP A 81 -3.91 15.06 -3.36
CA ASP A 81 -4.64 15.69 -4.47
C ASP A 81 -5.21 14.64 -5.44
N LEU A 82 -4.44 13.57 -5.70
CA LEU A 82 -4.91 12.45 -6.52
C LEU A 82 -6.02 11.66 -5.83
N ALA A 83 -5.95 11.48 -4.51
CA ALA A 83 -6.98 10.80 -3.73
C ALA A 83 -8.29 11.58 -3.75
N GLU A 84 -8.23 12.90 -3.59
CA GLU A 84 -9.39 13.78 -3.71
C GLU A 84 -10.00 13.75 -5.13
N GLU A 85 -9.15 13.85 -6.17
CA GLU A 85 -9.59 13.90 -7.57
C GLU A 85 -10.16 12.56 -8.05
N LEU A 86 -9.46 11.46 -7.73
CA LEU A 86 -9.77 10.15 -8.30
C LEU A 86 -10.72 9.32 -7.42
N GLY A 87 -10.91 9.68 -6.16
CA GLY A 87 -11.81 9.01 -5.24
C GLY A 87 -11.24 7.70 -4.69
N PHE A 88 -10.23 7.77 -3.85
CA PHE A 88 -9.71 6.66 -3.05
C PHE A 88 -9.22 7.14 -1.68
N ILE A 89 -9.26 6.27 -0.69
CA ILE A 89 -8.67 6.53 0.63
C ILE A 89 -7.18 6.28 0.55
N LEU A 90 -6.36 7.15 1.12
CA LEU A 90 -4.91 6.98 1.18
C LEU A 90 -4.47 6.77 2.62
N LEU A 91 -3.77 5.68 2.86
CA LEU A 91 -3.07 5.38 4.10
C LEU A 91 -1.57 5.46 3.84
N ALA A 92 -0.87 6.36 4.52
CA ALA A 92 0.57 6.54 4.44
C ALA A 92 1.20 6.25 5.81
N PRO A 93 1.43 4.98 6.17
CA PRO A 93 2.07 4.61 7.42
C PRO A 93 3.55 5.00 7.38
N GLU A 94 4.16 5.15 8.55
CA GLU A 94 5.59 5.36 8.70
C GLU A 94 6.28 4.10 9.18
N SER A 95 7.50 3.85 8.68
CA SER A 95 8.34 2.74 9.14
C SER A 95 8.68 2.89 10.62
N ARG A 96 8.90 1.80 11.32
CA ARG A 96 9.22 1.82 12.76
C ARG A 96 10.65 2.29 13.05
N ASP A 97 11.50 2.32 12.01
CA ASP A 97 12.85 2.87 12.06
C ASP A 97 13.04 3.83 10.87
N ILE A 98 14.28 4.23 10.59
CA ILE A 98 14.65 5.13 9.49
C ILE A 98 14.19 4.61 8.12
N THR A 99 14.03 3.30 8.00
CA THR A 99 13.53 2.61 6.81
C THR A 99 12.71 1.38 7.19
N TRP A 100 12.12 0.72 6.19
CA TRP A 100 11.32 -0.48 6.36
C TRP A 100 12.20 -1.68 6.72
N GLY A 101 11.68 -2.56 7.56
CA GLY A 101 12.39 -3.74 8.03
C GLY A 101 13.01 -4.56 6.91
N LYS A 102 14.27 -4.99 7.08
CA LYS A 102 15.03 -5.76 6.09
C LYS A 102 15.05 -7.26 6.40
N GLU A 103 14.53 -7.64 7.55
CA GLU A 103 14.38 -9.04 7.93
C GLU A 103 13.26 -9.67 7.12
N ALA A 104 13.31 -11.00 7.01
CA ALA A 104 12.36 -11.73 6.15
C ALA A 104 10.92 -11.26 6.38
N PRO A 105 10.24 -10.70 5.37
CA PRO A 105 8.94 -10.08 5.54
C PRO A 105 7.91 -11.11 6.00
N GLY A 106 7.29 -10.83 7.12
CA GLY A 106 6.25 -11.67 7.69
C GLY A 106 6.13 -11.54 9.19
N PHE A 107 7.18 -11.05 9.89
CA PHE A 107 7.21 -10.97 11.33
C PHE A 107 7.86 -9.72 11.91
N ASP A 108 8.26 -8.75 11.07
CA ASP A 108 8.83 -7.50 11.54
C ASP A 108 7.78 -6.54 12.12
N ASP A 109 8.26 -5.51 12.81
CA ASP A 109 7.40 -4.53 13.46
C ASP A 109 6.63 -3.69 12.44
N ASP A 110 7.19 -3.46 11.24
CA ASP A 110 6.53 -2.73 10.16
C ASP A 110 5.31 -3.47 9.63
N VAL A 111 5.40 -4.80 9.40
CA VAL A 111 4.24 -5.61 8.99
C VAL A 111 3.14 -5.54 10.05
N ARG A 112 3.51 -5.64 11.34
CA ARG A 112 2.55 -5.53 12.44
C ARG A 112 1.89 -4.16 12.49
N TYR A 113 2.68 -3.11 12.30
CA TYR A 113 2.18 -1.73 12.30
C TYR A 113 1.28 -1.43 11.12
N ILE A 114 1.69 -1.79 9.88
CA ILE A 114 0.85 -1.63 8.68
C ILE A 114 -0.46 -2.39 8.86
N GLY A 115 -0.42 -3.60 9.42
CA GLY A 115 -1.62 -4.37 9.72
C GLY A 115 -2.52 -3.71 10.77
N ALA A 116 -1.96 -3.08 11.80
CA ALA A 116 -2.71 -2.33 12.80
C ALA A 116 -3.35 -1.07 12.19
N ALA A 117 -2.58 -0.32 11.39
CA ALA A 117 -3.05 0.86 10.68
C ALA A 117 -4.20 0.52 9.70
N PHE A 118 -4.06 -0.57 8.93
CA PHE A 118 -5.10 -1.04 8.04
C PHE A 118 -6.42 -1.37 8.78
N ARG A 119 -6.32 -2.08 9.92
CA ARG A 119 -7.51 -2.39 10.76
C ARG A 119 -8.13 -1.12 11.34
N HIS A 120 -7.29 -0.19 11.80
CA HIS A 120 -7.75 1.09 12.34
C HIS A 120 -8.53 1.88 11.30
N VAL A 121 -7.98 2.03 10.08
CA VAL A 121 -8.69 2.69 8.97
C VAL A 121 -10.02 2.00 8.67
N GLY A 122 -10.05 0.66 8.66
CA GLY A 122 -11.28 -0.11 8.45
C GLY A 122 -12.33 0.05 9.56
N SER A 123 -11.94 0.54 10.76
CA SER A 123 -12.90 0.91 11.82
C SER A 123 -13.49 2.32 11.64
N LEU A 124 -12.81 3.19 10.86
CA LEU A 124 -13.22 4.58 10.62
C LEU A 124 -14.03 4.74 9.33
N VAL A 125 -13.72 3.95 8.30
CA VAL A 125 -14.28 4.07 6.96
C VAL A 125 -14.59 2.70 6.33
N ASN A 126 -15.51 2.67 5.37
CA ASN A 126 -15.84 1.46 4.62
C ASN A 126 -14.84 1.26 3.47
N ILE A 127 -13.98 0.26 3.61
CA ILE A 127 -12.99 -0.11 2.59
C ILE A 127 -13.61 -1.07 1.58
N ASP A 128 -13.37 -0.82 0.29
CA ASP A 128 -13.63 -1.79 -0.77
C ASP A 128 -12.48 -2.82 -0.81
N PHE A 129 -12.70 -3.97 -0.21
CA PHE A 129 -11.71 -5.04 -0.13
C PHE A 129 -11.38 -5.70 -1.48
N ASP A 130 -12.15 -5.42 -2.54
CA ASP A 130 -11.83 -5.83 -3.90
C ASP A 130 -10.83 -4.88 -4.58
N ARG A 131 -10.59 -3.73 -3.96
CA ARG A 131 -9.69 -2.67 -4.44
C ARG A 131 -8.83 -2.14 -3.30
N VAL A 132 -7.85 -2.93 -2.88
CA VAL A 132 -6.81 -2.55 -1.90
C VAL A 132 -5.45 -2.65 -2.57
N ALA A 133 -4.77 -1.51 -2.71
CA ALA A 133 -3.40 -1.46 -3.20
C ALA A 133 -2.39 -1.29 -2.07
N LEU A 134 -1.28 -2.00 -2.15
CA LEU A 134 -0.07 -1.73 -1.39
C LEU A 134 1.00 -1.24 -2.36
N GLY A 135 1.56 -0.08 -2.11
CA GLY A 135 2.59 0.50 -2.95
C GLY A 135 3.67 1.24 -2.17
N GLY A 136 4.65 1.73 -2.87
CA GLY A 136 5.72 2.51 -2.27
C GLY A 136 6.63 3.17 -3.29
N GLN A 137 7.54 4.00 -2.77
CA GLN A 137 8.60 4.67 -3.50
C GLN A 137 9.96 4.17 -3.00
N SER A 138 10.89 3.87 -3.92
CA SER A 138 12.28 3.51 -3.57
C SER A 138 12.34 2.30 -2.62
N ASP A 139 12.90 2.45 -1.43
CA ASP A 139 12.98 1.42 -0.39
C ASP A 139 11.58 0.90 -0.01
N GLY A 140 10.61 1.80 0.20
CA GLY A 140 9.22 1.41 0.47
C GLY A 140 8.57 0.64 -0.68
N ALA A 141 9.01 0.84 -1.94
CA ALA A 141 8.50 0.07 -3.07
C ALA A 141 9.03 -1.37 -3.07
N GLY A 142 10.30 -1.58 -2.71
CA GLY A 142 10.87 -2.92 -2.53
C GLY A 142 10.16 -3.67 -1.41
N TYR A 143 9.94 -3.00 -0.28
CA TYR A 143 9.21 -3.57 0.85
C TYR A 143 7.75 -3.88 0.50
N ALA A 144 7.04 -2.93 -0.18
CA ALA A 144 5.66 -3.14 -0.63
C ALA A 144 5.54 -4.33 -1.59
N LEU A 145 6.49 -4.52 -2.50
CA LEU A 145 6.51 -5.67 -3.41
C LEU A 145 6.61 -6.97 -2.62
N THR A 146 7.58 -7.07 -1.71
CA THR A 146 7.83 -8.27 -0.92
C THR A 146 6.64 -8.60 0.01
N MET A 147 6.16 -7.61 0.78
CA MET A 147 5.00 -7.76 1.64
C MET A 147 3.73 -8.06 0.83
N GLY A 148 3.56 -7.39 -0.30
CA GLY A 148 2.41 -7.58 -1.17
C GLY A 148 2.32 -8.99 -1.77
N LEU A 149 3.46 -9.60 -2.12
CA LEU A 149 3.50 -11.00 -2.55
C LEU A 149 3.22 -11.97 -1.40
N ALA A 150 3.65 -11.66 -0.18
CA ALA A 150 3.35 -12.47 1.01
C ALA A 150 1.86 -12.44 1.38
N TYR A 151 1.18 -11.32 1.13
CA TYR A 151 -0.21 -11.05 1.52
C TYR A 151 -1.10 -10.64 0.34
N GLY A 152 -0.84 -11.18 -0.86
CA GLY A 152 -1.58 -10.85 -2.09
C GLY A 152 -3.05 -11.31 -2.11
N ASP A 153 -3.47 -12.06 -1.11
CA ASP A 153 -4.88 -12.35 -0.83
C ASP A 153 -5.59 -11.17 -0.11
N THR A 154 -4.83 -10.24 0.45
CA THR A 154 -5.32 -8.98 1.05
C THR A 154 -5.08 -7.80 0.11
N PHE A 155 -3.86 -7.67 -0.42
CA PHE A 155 -3.46 -6.60 -1.34
C PHE A 155 -3.58 -7.10 -2.77
N ASN A 156 -4.73 -6.84 -3.41
CA ASN A 156 -4.99 -7.34 -4.76
C ASN A 156 -4.34 -6.50 -5.88
N HIS A 157 -3.70 -5.38 -5.51
CA HIS A 157 -2.90 -4.56 -6.41
C HIS A 157 -1.60 -4.14 -5.72
N LEU A 158 -0.49 -4.15 -6.47
CA LEU A 158 0.80 -3.64 -6.00
C LEU A 158 1.27 -2.50 -6.90
N ILE A 159 1.84 -1.44 -6.29
CA ILE A 159 2.34 -0.25 -7.01
C ILE A 159 3.79 -0.02 -6.60
N VAL A 160 4.72 -0.33 -7.50
CA VAL A 160 6.17 -0.35 -7.26
C VAL A 160 6.81 0.79 -8.04
N LEU A 161 7.19 1.88 -7.36
CA LEU A 161 7.75 3.08 -7.97
C LEU A 161 9.24 3.21 -7.62
N ALA A 162 10.10 3.07 -8.62
CA ALA A 162 11.57 3.12 -8.48
C ALA A 162 12.09 2.20 -7.36
N GLY A 163 11.54 1.00 -7.25
CA GLY A 163 11.86 0.04 -6.18
C GLY A 163 13.17 -0.69 -6.40
N GLY A 164 13.77 -1.16 -5.29
CA GLY A 164 14.93 -2.04 -5.31
C GLY A 164 14.61 -3.46 -5.78
N GLY A 165 15.58 -4.35 -5.66
CA GLY A 165 15.41 -5.77 -5.99
C GLY A 165 14.35 -6.44 -5.09
N LEU A 166 13.64 -7.38 -5.67
CA LEU A 166 12.71 -8.22 -4.93
C LEU A 166 13.46 -9.05 -3.88
N ILE A 167 13.01 -8.98 -2.64
CA ILE A 167 13.38 -9.90 -1.57
C ILE A 167 12.28 -10.96 -1.52
N GLU A 168 12.63 -12.23 -1.71
CA GLU A 168 11.66 -13.31 -1.71
C GLU A 168 11.02 -13.48 -0.33
N PRO A 169 9.67 -13.43 -0.22
CA PRO A 169 8.99 -13.74 1.02
C PRO A 169 9.05 -15.25 1.30
N LEU A 170 8.94 -15.63 2.57
CA LEU A 170 8.87 -17.05 2.96
C LEU A 170 7.74 -17.81 2.27
N ARG A 171 6.66 -17.13 1.92
CA ARG A 171 5.51 -17.68 1.22
C ARG A 171 4.78 -16.59 0.45
N ARG A 172 4.50 -16.84 -0.83
CA ARG A 172 3.61 -16.01 -1.64
C ARG A 172 2.16 -16.46 -1.51
N ARG A 173 1.23 -15.50 -1.53
CA ARG A 173 -0.22 -15.72 -1.45
C ARG A 173 -0.93 -14.89 -2.50
N GLY A 174 -2.04 -15.40 -3.01
CA GLY A 174 -2.86 -14.71 -4.01
C GLY A 174 -2.09 -14.41 -5.29
N THR A 175 -2.71 -13.65 -6.18
CA THR A 175 -2.16 -13.25 -7.48
C THR A 175 -2.46 -11.76 -7.71
N PRO A 176 -1.83 -10.85 -6.94
CA PRO A 176 -2.07 -9.43 -7.13
C PRO A 176 -1.67 -8.98 -8.53
N LYS A 177 -2.38 -8.00 -9.07
CA LYS A 177 -1.92 -7.25 -10.24
C LYS A 177 -0.82 -6.29 -9.83
N ILE A 178 0.18 -6.08 -10.66
CA ILE A 178 1.38 -5.33 -10.29
C ILE A 178 1.65 -4.23 -11.31
N PHE A 179 1.72 -2.99 -10.85
CA PHE A 179 2.22 -1.86 -11.64
C PHE A 179 3.65 -1.54 -11.19
N VAL A 180 4.58 -1.52 -12.14
CA VAL A 180 5.98 -1.17 -11.88
C VAL A 180 6.35 0.03 -12.74
N ALA A 181 6.98 1.05 -12.14
CA ALA A 181 7.58 2.16 -12.87
C ALA A 181 9.03 2.37 -12.44
N HIS A 182 9.93 2.64 -13.41
CA HIS A 182 11.35 2.84 -13.13
C HIS A 182 12.01 3.80 -14.13
N GLY A 183 12.92 4.64 -13.64
CA GLY A 183 13.71 5.56 -14.47
C GLY A 183 14.91 4.86 -15.12
N VAL A 184 15.09 5.04 -16.42
CA VAL A 184 16.22 4.43 -17.14
C VAL A 184 17.59 5.01 -16.75
N LYS A 185 17.59 6.21 -16.14
CA LYS A 185 18.78 6.90 -15.63
C LYS A 185 18.91 6.81 -14.11
N ASP A 186 18.22 5.86 -13.47
CA ASP A 186 18.31 5.67 -12.02
C ASP A 186 19.68 5.12 -11.62
N THR A 187 20.46 5.94 -10.91
CA THR A 187 21.78 5.58 -10.39
C THR A 187 21.75 5.09 -8.95
N THR A 188 20.63 5.31 -8.24
CA THR A 188 20.43 4.87 -6.85
C THR A 188 19.99 3.41 -6.82
N MET A 189 19.01 3.08 -7.65
CA MET A 189 18.50 1.72 -7.86
C MET A 189 18.60 1.39 -9.35
N PRO A 190 19.78 0.96 -9.87
CA PRO A 190 19.97 0.76 -11.30
C PRO A 190 18.91 -0.17 -11.89
N ILE A 191 18.27 0.27 -12.96
CA ILE A 191 17.07 -0.35 -13.52
C ILE A 191 17.28 -1.83 -13.91
N ASP A 192 18.47 -2.20 -14.41
CA ASP A 192 18.75 -3.55 -14.90
C ASP A 192 18.80 -4.60 -13.78
N VAL A 193 19.22 -4.20 -12.57
CA VAL A 193 19.33 -5.10 -11.41
C VAL A 193 18.12 -4.98 -10.47
N SER A 194 17.20 -4.07 -10.75
CA SER A 194 16.00 -3.81 -9.96
C SER A 194 14.73 -3.89 -10.81
N GLY A 195 14.27 -2.79 -11.41
CA GLY A 195 12.98 -2.75 -12.12
C GLY A 195 12.82 -3.80 -13.20
N ARG A 196 13.77 -3.89 -14.16
CA ARG A 196 13.75 -4.88 -15.26
C ARG A 196 13.80 -6.32 -14.75
N LYS A 197 14.71 -6.59 -13.83
CA LYS A 197 14.87 -7.93 -13.24
C LYS A 197 13.62 -8.35 -12.47
N ASN A 198 13.03 -7.45 -11.67
CA ASN A 198 11.80 -7.73 -10.95
C ASN A 198 10.66 -8.05 -11.92
N VAL A 199 10.49 -7.24 -12.97
CA VAL A 199 9.43 -7.42 -13.99
C VAL A 199 9.59 -8.75 -14.72
N GLU A 200 10.80 -9.11 -15.13
CA GLU A 200 11.10 -10.39 -15.76
C GLU A 200 10.71 -11.56 -14.86
N GLN A 201 11.15 -11.52 -13.59
CA GLN A 201 10.84 -12.57 -12.62
C GLN A 201 9.35 -12.68 -12.35
N LEU A 202 8.68 -11.57 -12.10
CA LEU A 202 7.24 -11.56 -11.81
C LEU A 202 6.40 -12.09 -12.98
N LYS A 203 6.75 -11.73 -14.22
CA LYS A 203 6.08 -12.27 -15.42
C LYS A 203 6.33 -13.76 -15.59
N LYS A 204 7.56 -14.22 -15.35
CA LYS A 204 7.91 -15.64 -15.36
C LYS A 204 7.12 -16.43 -14.30
N ASP A 205 6.86 -15.82 -13.16
CA ASP A 205 6.07 -16.40 -12.06
C ASP A 205 4.55 -16.31 -12.30
N GLY A 206 4.12 -15.77 -13.45
CA GLY A 206 2.71 -15.74 -13.88
C GLY A 206 1.90 -14.56 -13.36
N TYR A 207 2.52 -13.51 -12.81
CA TYR A 207 1.81 -12.30 -12.39
C TYR A 207 1.42 -11.42 -13.58
N ASP A 208 0.26 -10.74 -13.45
CA ASP A 208 -0.16 -9.67 -14.37
C ASP A 208 0.61 -8.38 -14.04
N VAL A 209 1.60 -8.04 -14.89
CA VAL A 209 2.51 -6.90 -14.67
C VAL A 209 2.35 -5.85 -15.75
N THR A 210 1.92 -4.66 -15.34
CA THR A 210 1.99 -3.43 -16.14
C THR A 210 3.31 -2.73 -15.84
N TYR A 211 4.13 -2.48 -16.86
CA TYR A 211 5.47 -1.90 -16.71
C TYR A 211 5.63 -0.58 -17.46
N ARG A 212 6.22 0.41 -16.80
CA ARG A 212 6.54 1.74 -17.36
C ARG A 212 8.00 2.11 -17.08
N GLU A 213 8.78 2.29 -18.13
CA GLU A 213 10.06 2.99 -18.06
C GLU A 213 9.87 4.46 -18.37
N HIS A 214 10.68 5.33 -17.79
CA HIS A 214 10.70 6.75 -18.10
C HIS A 214 12.13 7.28 -18.18
N ASP A 215 12.33 8.37 -18.93
CA ASP A 215 13.65 8.97 -19.16
C ASP A 215 14.13 9.85 -17.98
N GLY A 216 13.97 9.35 -16.76
CA GLY A 216 14.36 10.01 -15.52
C GLY A 216 15.33 9.19 -14.68
N GLY A 217 15.76 9.79 -13.55
CA GLY A 217 16.56 9.14 -12.51
C GLY A 217 15.73 8.47 -11.43
N HIS A 218 16.22 8.55 -10.17
CA HIS A 218 15.59 7.94 -9.00
C HIS A 218 14.37 8.76 -8.54
N GLY A 219 13.23 8.47 -9.10
CA GLY A 219 11.96 9.12 -8.79
C GLY A 219 10.93 8.76 -9.85
N THR A 220 9.67 9.06 -9.57
CA THR A 220 8.58 8.76 -10.50
C THR A 220 7.89 10.06 -10.90
N PRO A 221 7.79 10.37 -12.20
CA PRO A 221 7.06 11.52 -12.70
C PRO A 221 5.59 11.52 -12.24
N ALA A 222 5.04 12.72 -12.04
CA ALA A 222 3.67 12.88 -11.53
C ALA A 222 2.62 12.22 -12.45
N GLU A 223 2.83 12.29 -13.77
CA GLU A 223 1.96 11.67 -14.77
C GLU A 223 1.95 10.14 -14.66
N ILE A 224 3.11 9.50 -14.40
CA ILE A 224 3.20 8.05 -14.22
C ILE A 224 2.58 7.63 -12.88
N THR A 225 2.79 8.44 -11.82
CA THR A 225 2.12 8.21 -10.54
C THR A 225 0.60 8.28 -10.71
N ARG A 226 0.10 9.27 -11.46
CA ARG A 226 -1.33 9.39 -11.82
C ARG A 226 -1.81 8.19 -12.64
N GLU A 227 -1.02 7.73 -13.61
CA GLU A 227 -1.32 6.53 -14.40
C GLU A 227 -1.46 5.30 -13.50
N ALA A 228 -0.55 5.09 -12.54
CA ALA A 228 -0.62 4.00 -11.59
C ALA A 228 -1.91 4.01 -10.75
N MET A 229 -2.33 5.19 -10.26
CA MET A 229 -3.59 5.33 -9.52
C MET A 229 -4.82 5.06 -10.40
N ARG A 230 -4.83 5.55 -11.65
CA ARG A 230 -5.91 5.27 -12.60
C ARG A 230 -5.98 3.80 -12.97
N TRP A 231 -4.81 3.17 -13.21
CA TRP A 231 -4.71 1.73 -13.46
C TRP A 231 -5.31 0.93 -12.29
N PHE A 232 -4.93 1.24 -11.06
CA PHE A 232 -5.49 0.63 -9.85
C PHE A 232 -7.02 0.75 -9.80
N LEU A 233 -7.55 1.91 -10.14
CA LEU A 233 -9.00 2.19 -10.12
C LEU A 233 -9.75 1.63 -11.33
N GLY A 234 -9.08 0.99 -12.29
CA GLY A 234 -9.68 0.53 -13.54
C GLY A 234 -10.18 1.68 -14.44
N LYS A 235 -9.61 2.89 -14.28
CA LYS A 235 -9.97 4.06 -15.07
C LYS A 235 -9.05 4.16 -16.30
N ALA A 236 -9.63 4.37 -17.48
CA ALA A 236 -8.85 4.56 -18.71
C ALA A 236 -7.82 5.69 -18.58
N ALA A 237 -6.69 5.58 -19.31
CA ALA A 237 -5.76 6.69 -19.45
C ALA A 237 -6.51 7.92 -20.02
N PRO A 238 -6.14 9.16 -19.63
CA PRO A 238 -6.66 10.34 -20.31
C PRO A 238 -6.29 10.28 -21.80
N LYS A 239 -7.26 10.64 -22.66
CA LYS A 239 -7.03 10.75 -24.10
C LYS A 239 -6.10 11.92 -24.38
#